data_062b3087fe9cc3f4c4000d1dd1771934
#
_entry.id   062b3087fe9cc3f4c4000d1dd1771934
#
_cell.length_a   1.000
_cell.length_b   1.000
_cell.length_c   1.000
_cell.angle_alpha   90.00
_cell.angle_beta   90.00
_cell.angle_gamma   90.00
#
_symmetry.space_group_name_H-M   'P 1'
#
loop_
_entity.id
_entity.type
_entity.pdbx_description
1 polymer ?
#
loop_
_entity_poly.entity_id
_entity_poly.type
_entity_poly.pdbx_seq_one_letter_code
_entity_poly.pdbx_strand_id
1 'polypeptide(L)'
;QQYSFIIKRLFEFAVKDLFVINNVHSGVISANIVLPMAFRIDSENNGVKGDLPVSLLETTILDNEDLKILRNIIEEINTVLYTIIPGLRIEIKEYGSQLMDNGEEGHKIELMSSREGMPSFPIRMESEGIIKIISILNALIQAFSDPSICLAIDELDAGIFEYILGELLQIFDESAKGQLIFTSHNLRALEMLEKESIMFSTTNSSNQYIHMKNIKQSNNLRDVYLRSITLGGQKEEIYKETSSLKIARAFRRAGRCVKNNE
;
A
#
# COMPACT_ATOMS: atom_id res chain seq x y z
N GLN A 1 22.90 -31.35 -4.14
CA GLN A 1 23.12 -30.54 -2.93
C GLN A 1 23.03 -29.04 -3.21
N GLN A 2 23.65 -28.52 -4.30
CA GLN A 2 23.67 -27.09 -4.59
C GLN A 2 22.27 -26.55 -4.95
N TYR A 3 21.48 -27.28 -5.74
CA TYR A 3 20.09 -26.90 -6.07
C TYR A 3 19.17 -26.92 -4.84
N SER A 4 19.35 -27.85 -3.92
CA SER A 4 18.59 -27.92 -2.67
C SER A 4 18.82 -26.69 -1.80
N PHE A 5 20.04 -26.17 -1.76
CA PHE A 5 20.36 -24.94 -1.03
C PHE A 5 19.68 -23.72 -1.64
N ILE A 6 19.74 -23.56 -2.97
CA ILE A 6 19.11 -22.44 -3.68
C ILE A 6 17.59 -22.45 -3.48
N ILE A 7 16.96 -23.62 -3.66
CA ILE A 7 15.50 -23.77 -3.46
C ILE A 7 15.11 -23.40 -2.03
N LYS A 8 15.89 -23.87 -1.02
CA LYS A 8 15.64 -23.53 0.38
C LYS A 8 15.73 -22.02 0.61
N ARG A 9 16.74 -21.33 0.08
CA ARG A 9 16.89 -19.87 0.21
C ARG A 9 15.77 -19.09 -0.48
N LEU A 10 15.35 -19.50 -1.67
CA LEU A 10 14.20 -18.90 -2.35
C LEU A 10 12.91 -19.10 -1.57
N PHE A 11 12.71 -20.27 -0.99
CA PHE A 11 11.56 -20.54 -0.14
C PHE A 11 11.59 -19.68 1.13
N GLU A 12 12.72 -19.60 1.82
CA GLU A 12 12.91 -18.76 3.01
C GLU A 12 12.60 -17.29 2.66
N PHE A 13 13.15 -16.76 1.57
CA PHE A 13 12.86 -15.41 1.10
C PHE A 13 11.36 -15.21 0.84
N ALA A 14 10.73 -16.09 0.08
CA ALA A 14 9.30 -15.96 -0.25
C ALA A 14 8.40 -15.99 0.99
N VAL A 15 8.76 -16.82 1.99
CA VAL A 15 7.92 -16.99 3.20
C VAL A 15 8.20 -15.93 4.25
N LYS A 16 9.43 -15.41 4.35
CA LYS A 16 9.83 -14.54 5.48
C LYS A 16 10.03 -13.09 5.08
N ASP A 17 10.59 -12.85 3.89
CA ASP A 17 11.17 -11.55 3.56
C ASP A 17 10.44 -10.83 2.43
N LEU A 18 9.65 -11.54 1.61
CA LEU A 18 8.87 -10.94 0.53
C LEU A 18 7.45 -10.63 0.98
N PHE A 19 7.10 -9.36 1.06
CA PHE A 19 5.73 -8.88 1.27
C PHE A 19 5.13 -8.44 -0.06
N VAL A 20 3.91 -8.91 -0.35
CA VAL A 20 3.16 -8.51 -1.56
C VAL A 20 1.78 -8.01 -1.13
N ILE A 21 1.57 -6.70 -1.27
CA ILE A 21 0.30 -6.02 -0.97
C ILE A 21 -0.33 -5.65 -2.30
N ASN A 22 -1.42 -6.30 -2.64
CA ASN A 22 -2.11 -6.15 -3.93
C ASN A 22 -3.44 -5.39 -3.81
N ASN A 23 -4.11 -5.16 -4.94
CA ASN A 23 -5.40 -4.46 -4.99
C ASN A 23 -6.53 -5.13 -4.20
N VAL A 24 -6.43 -6.42 -3.86
CA VAL A 24 -7.42 -7.08 -3.00
C VAL A 24 -7.41 -6.45 -1.61
N HIS A 25 -6.23 -6.11 -1.07
CA HIS A 25 -6.11 -5.37 0.20
C HIS A 25 -6.81 -4.01 0.11
N SER A 26 -6.57 -3.26 -0.97
CA SER A 26 -7.24 -1.98 -1.21
C SER A 26 -8.76 -2.14 -1.34
N GLY A 27 -9.23 -3.16 -2.04
CA GLY A 27 -10.65 -3.46 -2.18
C GLY A 27 -11.34 -3.80 -0.86
N VAL A 28 -10.68 -4.56 0.00
CA VAL A 28 -11.19 -4.91 1.35
C VAL A 28 -11.24 -3.67 2.25
N ILE A 29 -10.22 -2.81 2.17
CA ILE A 29 -10.18 -1.54 2.91
C ILE A 29 -11.27 -0.59 2.40
N SER A 30 -11.39 -0.41 1.07
CA SER A 30 -12.40 0.47 0.45
C SER A 30 -13.83 -0.02 0.72
N ALA A 31 -14.04 -1.33 0.83
CA ALA A 31 -15.32 -1.89 1.28
C ALA A 31 -15.56 -1.67 2.78
N ASN A 32 -14.56 -1.15 3.51
CA ASN A 32 -14.59 -0.89 4.96
C ASN A 32 -14.93 -2.13 5.80
N ILE A 33 -14.45 -3.30 5.37
CA ILE A 33 -14.79 -4.59 5.99
C ILE A 33 -13.70 -5.05 6.95
N VAL A 34 -12.44 -5.11 6.47
CA VAL A 34 -11.30 -5.62 7.24
C VAL A 34 -10.09 -4.72 6.99
N LEU A 35 -9.32 -4.47 8.03
CA LEU A 35 -7.99 -3.88 7.98
C LEU A 35 -6.97 -5.01 8.09
N PRO A 36 -6.31 -5.39 6.99
CA PRO A 36 -5.22 -6.35 7.05
C PRO A 36 -3.98 -5.64 7.60
N MET A 37 -3.44 -6.14 8.70
CA MET A 37 -2.23 -5.60 9.31
C MET A 37 -1.08 -6.57 9.06
N ALA A 38 -0.22 -6.24 8.10
CA ALA A 38 0.97 -7.03 7.82
C ALA A 38 1.94 -6.99 9.02
N PHE A 39 2.47 -8.12 9.41
CA PHE A 39 3.44 -8.20 10.48
C PHE A 39 4.54 -9.23 10.19
N ARG A 40 5.67 -9.07 10.86
CA ARG A 40 6.74 -10.06 10.94
C ARG A 40 7.18 -10.20 12.40
N ILE A 41 7.31 -11.43 12.85
CA ILE A 41 7.87 -11.77 14.16
C ILE A 41 9.17 -12.52 13.92
N ASP A 42 10.28 -11.98 14.39
CA ASP A 42 11.56 -12.66 14.39
C ASP A 42 11.76 -13.40 15.71
N SER A 43 11.80 -14.73 15.65
CA SER A 43 12.30 -15.55 16.75
C SER A 43 13.69 -16.08 16.42
N GLU A 44 14.48 -16.44 17.45
CA GLU A 44 15.89 -16.83 17.30
C GLU A 44 16.17 -17.88 16.21
N ASN A 45 15.16 -18.64 15.78
CA ASN A 45 15.31 -19.69 14.76
C ASN A 45 14.28 -19.65 13.62
N ASN A 46 13.18 -18.90 13.74
CA ASN A 46 12.13 -18.86 12.72
C ASN A 46 11.42 -17.50 12.70
N GLY A 47 11.68 -16.69 11.68
CA GLY A 47 10.83 -15.53 11.39
C GLY A 47 9.49 -16.00 10.82
N VAL A 48 8.40 -15.45 11.31
CA VAL A 48 7.04 -15.67 10.79
C VAL A 48 6.49 -14.33 10.35
N LYS A 49 5.97 -14.28 9.13
CA LYS A 49 5.19 -13.14 8.64
C LYS A 49 3.73 -13.54 8.45
N GLY A 50 2.85 -12.60 8.55
CA GLY A 50 1.44 -12.81 8.31
C GLY A 50 0.67 -11.51 8.17
N ASP A 51 -0.62 -11.65 7.99
CA ASP A 51 -1.57 -10.56 8.07
C ASP A 51 -2.55 -10.85 9.20
N LEU A 52 -2.67 -9.94 10.16
CA LEU A 52 -3.65 -10.00 11.21
C LEU A 52 -4.91 -9.24 10.75
N PRO A 53 -6.03 -9.92 10.43
CA PRO A 53 -7.23 -9.25 9.97
C PRO A 53 -8.00 -8.65 11.16
N VAL A 54 -8.17 -7.34 11.17
CA VAL A 54 -9.00 -6.64 12.16
C VAL A 54 -10.24 -6.11 11.48
N SER A 55 -11.44 -6.44 12.00
CA SER A 55 -12.71 -5.96 11.44
C SER A 55 -12.82 -4.43 11.57
N LEU A 56 -13.28 -3.80 10.50
CA LEU A 56 -13.63 -2.37 10.50
C LEU A 56 -15.13 -2.14 10.74
N LEU A 57 -15.98 -3.15 10.50
CA LEU A 57 -17.43 -3.03 10.68
C LEU A 57 -17.87 -3.24 12.14
N GLU A 58 -17.24 -4.20 12.79
CA GLU A 58 -17.60 -4.64 14.13
C GLU A 58 -16.36 -4.94 14.97
N THR A 59 -16.57 -5.31 16.21
CA THR A 59 -15.47 -5.71 17.10
C THR A 59 -14.83 -7.02 16.63
N THR A 60 -13.51 -7.11 16.75
CA THR A 60 -12.75 -8.33 16.49
C THR A 60 -12.50 -9.09 17.79
N ILE A 61 -12.52 -10.41 17.74
CA ILE A 61 -12.19 -11.27 18.88
C ILE A 61 -10.81 -11.88 18.58
N LEU A 62 -9.85 -11.64 19.45
CA LEU A 62 -8.48 -12.11 19.34
C LEU A 62 -8.13 -12.94 20.57
N ASP A 63 -7.35 -13.99 20.40
CA ASP A 63 -6.73 -14.67 21.51
C ASP A 63 -5.61 -13.83 22.15
N ASN A 64 -4.98 -14.35 23.19
CA ASN A 64 -3.93 -13.64 23.93
C ASN A 64 -2.67 -13.38 23.08
N GLU A 65 -2.33 -14.30 22.16
CA GLU A 65 -1.14 -14.17 21.31
C GLU A 65 -1.38 -13.13 20.22
N ASP A 66 -2.50 -13.21 19.52
CA ASP A 66 -2.89 -12.27 18.48
C ASP A 66 -3.06 -10.85 19.04
N LEU A 67 -3.68 -10.72 20.23
CA LEU A 67 -3.81 -9.42 20.90
C LEU A 67 -2.43 -8.81 21.25
N LYS A 68 -1.49 -9.65 21.71
CA LYS A 68 -0.12 -9.20 21.98
C LYS A 68 0.58 -8.76 20.71
N ILE A 69 0.45 -9.51 19.62
CA ILE A 69 0.97 -9.14 18.29
C ILE A 69 0.38 -7.79 17.87
N LEU A 70 -0.94 -7.64 17.93
CA LEU A 70 -1.63 -6.41 17.57
C LEU A 70 -1.13 -5.20 18.38
N ARG A 71 -0.97 -5.35 19.69
CA ARG A 71 -0.44 -4.27 20.55
C ARG A 71 0.95 -3.81 20.11
N ASN A 72 1.85 -4.75 19.82
CA ASN A 72 3.19 -4.43 19.33
C ASN A 72 3.13 -3.69 17.97
N ILE A 73 2.32 -4.18 17.04
CA ILE A 73 2.12 -3.55 15.73
C ILE A 73 1.60 -2.12 15.89
N ILE A 74 0.61 -1.89 16.75
CA ILE A 74 0.03 -0.57 16.98
C ILE A 74 1.04 0.38 17.64
N GLU A 75 1.88 -0.11 18.54
CA GLU A 75 2.94 0.70 19.15
C GLU A 75 4.00 1.14 18.10
N GLU A 76 4.45 0.21 17.26
CA GLU A 76 5.38 0.51 16.15
C GLU A 76 4.75 1.50 15.16
N ILE A 77 3.52 1.25 14.73
CA ILE A 77 2.77 2.13 13.82
C ILE A 77 2.65 3.52 14.41
N ASN A 78 2.23 3.66 15.67
CA ASN A 78 2.03 4.95 16.31
C ASN A 78 3.30 5.79 16.39
N THR A 79 4.47 5.15 16.50
CA THR A 79 5.76 5.84 16.52
C THR A 79 6.00 6.62 15.22
N VAL A 80 5.59 6.06 14.08
CA VAL A 80 5.76 6.68 12.76
C VAL A 80 4.52 7.48 12.36
N LEU A 81 3.32 6.95 12.62
CA LEU A 81 2.05 7.57 12.22
C LEU A 81 1.90 8.98 12.77
N TYR A 82 2.29 9.19 14.02
CA TYR A 82 2.23 10.50 14.67
C TYR A 82 3.07 11.56 13.95
N THR A 83 4.14 11.17 13.27
CA THR A 83 5.00 12.08 12.49
C THR A 83 4.47 12.30 11.07
N ILE A 84 3.88 11.29 10.46
CA ILE A 84 3.30 11.38 9.11
C ILE A 84 1.99 12.18 9.14
N ILE A 85 1.15 11.92 10.14
CA ILE A 85 -0.13 12.61 10.36
C ILE A 85 -0.11 13.17 11.77
N PRO A 86 0.29 14.46 11.93
CA PRO A 86 0.51 15.03 13.25
C PRO A 86 -0.70 14.86 14.19
N GLY A 87 -0.44 14.33 15.37
CA GLY A 87 -1.44 14.12 16.41
C GLY A 87 -2.30 12.87 16.26
N LEU A 88 -2.22 12.13 15.16
CA LEU A 88 -2.97 10.89 14.98
C LEU A 88 -2.31 9.72 15.69
N ARG A 89 -3.10 8.98 16.48
CA ARG A 89 -2.73 7.71 17.13
C ARG A 89 -3.85 6.69 16.98
N ILE A 90 -3.48 5.43 16.98
CA ILE A 90 -4.41 4.31 17.02
C ILE A 90 -4.40 3.72 18.43
N GLU A 91 -5.58 3.47 18.97
CA GLU A 91 -5.79 2.87 20.29
C GLU A 91 -6.58 1.59 20.14
N ILE A 92 -6.31 0.60 21.00
CA ILE A 92 -7.09 -0.62 21.11
C ILE A 92 -8.07 -0.43 22.25
N LYS A 93 -9.37 -0.42 21.93
CA LYS A 93 -10.43 -0.40 22.94
C LYS A 93 -10.91 -1.81 23.19
N GLU A 94 -10.81 -2.27 24.41
CA GLU A 94 -11.27 -3.58 24.85
C GLU A 94 -12.66 -3.48 25.47
N TYR A 95 -13.54 -4.42 25.07
CA TYR A 95 -14.93 -4.49 25.55
C TYR A 95 -15.17 -5.69 26.50
N GLY A 96 -14.10 -6.37 26.91
CA GLY A 96 -14.15 -7.56 27.75
C GLY A 96 -13.76 -8.82 26.99
N SER A 97 -13.89 -9.96 27.67
CA SER A 97 -13.55 -11.27 27.11
C SER A 97 -14.80 -12.10 26.82
N GLN A 98 -14.67 -13.03 25.88
CA GLN A 98 -15.68 -14.05 25.60
C GLN A 98 -15.02 -15.36 25.22
N LEU A 99 -15.75 -16.46 25.40
CA LEU A 99 -15.28 -17.78 24.99
C LEU A 99 -15.29 -17.88 23.46
N MET A 100 -14.18 -18.34 22.88
CA MET A 100 -14.04 -18.63 21.46
C MET A 100 -14.56 -20.05 21.15
N ASP A 101 -14.76 -20.37 19.87
CA ASP A 101 -15.25 -21.69 19.43
C ASP A 101 -14.30 -22.84 19.80
N ASN A 102 -13.02 -22.57 19.98
CA ASN A 102 -12.00 -23.52 20.42
C ASN A 102 -11.98 -23.72 21.95
N GLY A 103 -12.84 -23.01 22.70
CA GLY A 103 -12.91 -23.07 24.14
C GLY A 103 -11.91 -22.21 24.90
N GLU A 104 -11.08 -21.43 24.20
CA GLU A 104 -10.16 -20.46 24.78
C GLU A 104 -10.83 -19.12 25.05
N GLU A 105 -10.24 -18.31 25.93
CA GLU A 105 -10.69 -16.95 26.19
C GLU A 105 -10.17 -16.01 25.09
N GLY A 106 -11.09 -15.31 24.42
CA GLY A 106 -10.79 -14.30 23.42
C GLY A 106 -11.16 -12.91 23.91
N HIS A 107 -10.40 -11.91 23.50
CA HIS A 107 -10.59 -10.51 23.83
C HIS A 107 -11.36 -9.81 22.73
N LYS A 108 -12.46 -9.16 23.09
CA LYS A 108 -13.28 -8.38 22.18
C LYS A 108 -12.73 -6.97 22.08
N ILE A 109 -12.21 -6.61 20.90
CA ILE A 109 -11.53 -5.32 20.68
C ILE A 109 -12.12 -4.53 19.51
N GLU A 110 -11.88 -3.22 19.51
CA GLU A 110 -12.11 -2.32 18.38
C GLU A 110 -10.92 -1.35 18.27
N LEU A 111 -10.49 -1.05 17.03
CA LEU A 111 -9.49 -0.02 16.80
C LEU A 111 -10.13 1.36 16.77
N MET A 112 -9.57 2.26 17.54
CA MET A 112 -10.01 3.64 17.66
C MET A 112 -8.95 4.58 17.10
N SER A 113 -9.40 5.63 16.41
CA SER A 113 -8.58 6.78 16.05
C SER A 113 -8.65 7.82 17.16
N SER A 114 -7.51 8.31 17.60
CA SER A 114 -7.38 9.31 18.65
C SER A 114 -6.57 10.51 18.14
N ARG A 115 -7.03 11.71 18.43
CA ARG A 115 -6.33 12.96 18.14
C ARG A 115 -6.40 13.89 19.34
N GLU A 116 -5.35 14.68 19.53
CA GLU A 116 -5.29 15.64 20.62
C GLU A 116 -6.48 16.62 20.58
N GLY A 117 -7.15 16.77 21.72
CA GLY A 117 -8.31 17.66 21.87
C GLY A 117 -9.62 17.15 21.25
N MET A 118 -9.67 15.91 20.75
CA MET A 118 -10.88 15.29 20.18
C MET A 118 -11.21 13.97 20.92
N PRO A 119 -12.49 13.62 21.07
CA PRO A 119 -12.86 12.28 21.52
C PRO A 119 -12.36 11.22 20.53
N SER A 120 -11.89 10.08 21.02
CA SER A 120 -11.55 8.95 20.16
C SER A 120 -12.81 8.38 19.48
N PHE A 121 -12.67 7.94 18.23
CA PHE A 121 -13.74 7.38 17.42
C PHE A 121 -13.27 6.15 16.66
N PRO A 122 -14.19 5.25 16.24
CA PRO A 122 -13.82 4.05 15.51
C PRO A 122 -12.99 4.35 14.25
N ILE A 123 -11.92 3.58 14.02
CA ILE A 123 -10.98 3.80 12.92
C ILE A 123 -11.66 3.79 11.53
N ARG A 124 -12.77 3.07 11.38
CA ARG A 124 -13.57 3.04 10.14
C ARG A 124 -14.13 4.41 9.71
N MET A 125 -14.13 5.39 10.60
CA MET A 125 -14.56 6.76 10.30
C MET A 125 -13.44 7.63 9.72
N GLU A 126 -12.22 7.11 9.66
CA GLU A 126 -11.11 7.75 8.97
C GLU A 126 -11.28 7.67 7.45
N SER A 127 -10.53 8.52 6.72
CA SER A 127 -10.47 8.44 5.27
C SER A 127 -9.80 7.14 4.80
N GLU A 128 -10.18 6.65 3.62
CA GLU A 128 -9.55 5.45 3.02
C GLU A 128 -8.03 5.56 2.95
N GLY A 129 -7.51 6.74 2.63
CA GLY A 129 -6.07 6.96 2.56
C GLY A 129 -5.37 6.80 3.90
N ILE A 130 -5.99 7.26 5.01
CA ILE A 130 -5.46 7.07 6.36
C ILE A 130 -5.50 5.59 6.74
N ILE A 131 -6.62 4.92 6.49
CA ILE A 131 -6.77 3.48 6.75
C ILE A 131 -5.73 2.69 5.95
N LYS A 132 -5.52 3.03 4.68
CA LYS A 132 -4.50 2.40 3.83
C LYS A 132 -3.09 2.60 4.39
N ILE A 133 -2.72 3.83 4.76
CA ILE A 133 -1.40 4.10 5.38
C ILE A 133 -1.23 3.20 6.61
N ILE A 134 -2.21 3.14 7.50
CA ILE A 134 -2.16 2.31 8.71
C ILE A 134 -1.93 0.84 8.35
N SER A 135 -2.62 0.32 7.33
CA SER A 135 -2.53 -1.09 6.92
C SER A 135 -1.16 -1.50 6.38
N ILE A 136 -0.46 -0.58 5.71
CA ILE A 136 0.83 -0.86 5.08
C ILE A 136 2.02 -0.41 5.93
N LEU A 137 1.78 0.42 6.96
CA LEU A 137 2.84 1.12 7.68
C LEU A 137 3.80 0.18 8.40
N ASN A 138 3.31 -0.90 8.98
CA ASN A 138 4.20 -1.88 9.62
C ASN A 138 5.13 -2.56 8.60
N ALA A 139 4.63 -2.95 7.42
CA ALA A 139 5.46 -3.50 6.36
C ALA A 139 6.50 -2.48 5.84
N LEU A 140 6.11 -1.19 5.75
CA LEU A 140 7.05 -0.12 5.42
C LEU A 140 8.12 0.05 6.49
N ILE A 141 7.79 0.01 7.78
CA ILE A 141 8.75 0.08 8.89
C ILE A 141 9.77 -1.07 8.79
N GLN A 142 9.30 -2.28 8.51
CA GLN A 142 10.15 -3.45 8.33
C GLN A 142 11.09 -3.27 7.13
N ALA A 143 10.56 -2.88 5.97
CA ALA A 143 11.36 -2.63 4.77
C ALA A 143 12.37 -1.48 4.96
N PHE A 144 12.02 -0.45 5.73
CA PHE A 144 12.93 0.64 6.05
C PHE A 144 14.13 0.18 6.88
N SER A 145 13.92 -0.76 7.81
CA SER A 145 14.91 -1.13 8.84
C SER A 145 15.74 -2.37 8.50
N ASP A 146 15.23 -3.30 7.71
CA ASP A 146 15.83 -4.61 7.44
C ASP A 146 16.20 -4.79 5.95
N PRO A 147 17.50 -4.99 5.62
CA PRO A 147 17.95 -5.17 4.25
C PRO A 147 17.50 -6.48 3.59
N SER A 148 16.99 -7.45 4.34
CA SER A 148 16.44 -8.69 3.78
C SER A 148 15.04 -8.52 3.19
N ILE A 149 14.31 -7.49 3.61
CA ILE A 149 12.91 -7.29 3.22
C ILE A 149 12.79 -6.76 1.79
N CYS A 150 11.92 -7.40 1.03
CA CYS A 150 11.41 -6.92 -0.25
C CYS A 150 9.90 -6.70 -0.13
N LEU A 151 9.47 -5.45 -0.23
CA LEU A 151 8.07 -5.05 -0.13
C LEU A 151 7.55 -4.61 -1.50
N ALA A 152 6.57 -5.33 -2.03
CA ALA A 152 5.90 -5.01 -3.28
C ALA A 152 4.48 -4.52 -2.99
N ILE A 153 4.14 -3.30 -3.43
CA ILE A 153 2.82 -2.69 -3.21
C ILE A 153 2.21 -2.28 -4.54
N ASP A 154 1.01 -2.77 -4.82
CA ASP A 154 0.25 -2.36 -5.99
C ASP A 154 -0.56 -1.09 -5.68
N GLU A 155 -0.50 -0.10 -6.59
CA GLU A 155 -1.17 1.20 -6.45
C GLU A 155 -0.87 1.88 -5.09
N LEU A 156 0.41 2.03 -4.75
CA LEU A 156 0.82 2.66 -3.49
C LEU A 156 0.16 4.03 -3.25
N ASP A 157 -0.04 4.79 -4.31
CA ASP A 157 -0.62 6.15 -4.29
C ASP A 157 -2.13 6.20 -4.07
N ALA A 158 -2.86 5.10 -4.25
CA ALA A 158 -4.32 5.12 -4.18
C ALA A 158 -4.80 5.60 -2.81
N GLY A 159 -5.53 6.73 -2.81
CA GLY A 159 -6.09 7.35 -1.60
C GLY A 159 -5.08 8.10 -0.72
N ILE A 160 -3.79 8.01 -0.98
CA ILE A 160 -2.75 8.71 -0.20
C ILE A 160 -2.56 10.14 -0.74
N PHE A 161 -2.50 11.10 0.18
CA PHE A 161 -2.24 12.49 -0.17
C PHE A 161 -0.86 12.65 -0.81
N GLU A 162 -0.80 13.35 -1.94
CA GLU A 162 0.37 13.47 -2.81
C GLU A 162 1.66 13.88 -2.08
N TYR A 163 1.56 14.81 -1.12
CA TYR A 163 2.72 15.26 -0.34
C TYR A 163 3.25 14.17 0.58
N ILE A 164 2.37 13.44 1.26
CA ILE A 164 2.75 12.32 2.14
C ILE A 164 3.44 11.23 1.30
N LEU A 165 2.87 10.92 0.14
CA LEU A 165 3.49 9.98 -0.80
C LEU A 165 4.90 10.43 -1.18
N GLY A 166 5.06 11.71 -1.55
CA GLY A 166 6.36 12.27 -1.93
C GLY A 166 7.40 12.17 -0.82
N GLU A 167 7.04 12.52 0.41
CA GLU A 167 7.93 12.41 1.58
C GLU A 167 8.30 10.96 1.89
N LEU A 168 7.35 10.04 1.84
CA LEU A 168 7.62 8.62 2.03
C LEU A 168 8.61 8.09 0.99
N LEU A 169 8.40 8.41 -0.30
CA LEU A 169 9.28 7.98 -1.37
C LEU A 169 10.69 8.54 -1.21
N GLN A 170 10.83 9.81 -0.87
CA GLN A 170 12.12 10.43 -0.62
C GLN A 170 12.87 9.77 0.54
N ILE A 171 12.20 9.54 1.67
CA ILE A 171 12.81 8.91 2.85
C ILE A 171 13.25 7.48 2.51
N PHE A 172 12.46 6.75 1.74
CA PHE A 172 12.82 5.39 1.31
C PHE A 172 14.02 5.39 0.37
N ASP A 173 14.06 6.27 -0.62
CA ASP A 173 15.18 6.39 -1.58
C ASP A 173 16.50 6.74 -0.88
N GLU A 174 16.46 7.65 0.10
CA GLU A 174 17.65 8.14 0.81
C GLU A 174 18.17 7.19 1.91
N SER A 175 17.29 6.43 2.59
CA SER A 175 17.64 5.83 3.88
C SER A 175 17.14 4.41 4.13
N ALA A 176 16.24 3.86 3.32
CA ALA A 176 15.74 2.52 3.52
C ALA A 176 16.83 1.47 3.26
N LYS A 177 16.83 0.40 4.05
CA LYS A 177 17.77 -0.70 3.91
C LYS A 177 17.24 -1.82 3.03
N GLY A 178 15.95 -2.09 3.10
CA GLY A 178 15.25 -3.08 2.29
C GLY A 178 14.84 -2.51 0.94
N GLN A 179 14.12 -3.31 0.17
CA GLN A 179 13.67 -2.94 -1.18
C GLN A 179 12.17 -2.65 -1.18
N LEU A 180 11.78 -1.49 -1.72
CA LEU A 180 10.41 -1.13 -2.03
C LEU A 180 10.18 -1.17 -3.54
N ILE A 181 9.23 -2.01 -3.98
CA ILE A 181 8.77 -2.09 -5.37
C ILE A 181 7.29 -1.69 -5.36
N PHE A 182 6.88 -0.76 -6.19
CA PHE A 182 5.49 -0.35 -6.21
C PHE A 182 5.00 0.05 -7.60
N THR A 183 3.70 -0.03 -7.82
CA THR A 183 3.03 0.62 -8.93
C THR A 183 2.38 1.91 -8.47
N SER A 184 2.32 2.92 -9.34
CA SER A 184 1.68 4.20 -9.05
C SER A 184 1.18 4.86 -10.32
N HIS A 185 0.07 5.57 -10.22
CA HIS A 185 -0.44 6.48 -11.24
C HIS A 185 -0.13 7.95 -10.93
N ASN A 186 0.41 8.23 -9.74
CA ASN A 186 0.71 9.57 -9.29
C ASN A 186 2.05 10.06 -9.86
N LEU A 187 2.01 11.20 -10.53
CA LEU A 187 3.20 11.79 -11.16
C LEU A 187 4.22 12.31 -10.13
N ARG A 188 3.87 12.37 -8.84
CA ARG A 188 4.79 12.77 -7.78
C ARG A 188 6.00 11.83 -7.68
N ALA A 189 5.80 10.52 -7.94
CA ALA A 189 6.89 9.56 -8.00
C ALA A 189 7.97 9.95 -9.03
N LEU A 190 7.57 10.57 -10.15
CA LEU A 190 8.49 11.04 -11.20
C LEU A 190 9.32 12.26 -10.77
N GLU A 191 8.90 12.96 -9.72
CA GLU A 191 9.61 14.13 -9.18
C GLU A 191 10.55 13.74 -8.03
N MET A 192 10.24 12.65 -7.33
CA MET A 192 10.93 12.26 -6.10
C MET A 192 12.01 11.19 -6.31
N LEU A 193 11.88 10.37 -7.36
CA LEU A 193 12.77 9.23 -7.59
C LEU A 193 13.70 9.48 -8.77
N GLU A 194 14.87 8.85 -8.72
CA GLU A 194 15.80 8.83 -9.84
C GLU A 194 15.21 8.06 -11.04
N LYS A 195 15.53 8.52 -12.24
CA LYS A 195 15.00 7.94 -13.50
C LYS A 195 15.32 6.46 -13.68
N GLU A 196 16.43 6.00 -13.11
CA GLU A 196 16.91 4.63 -13.15
C GLU A 196 16.02 3.68 -12.32
N SER A 197 15.36 4.21 -11.30
CA SER A 197 14.42 3.48 -10.44
C SER A 197 13.01 3.38 -11.04
N ILE A 198 12.73 4.08 -12.15
CA ILE A 198 11.40 4.20 -12.72
C ILE A 198 11.26 3.42 -14.02
N MET A 199 10.27 2.54 -14.06
CA MET A 199 9.85 1.81 -15.26
C MET A 199 8.44 2.25 -15.67
N PHE A 200 8.22 2.40 -16.98
CA PHE A 200 6.92 2.76 -17.53
C PHE A 200 6.28 1.56 -18.20
N SER A 201 5.01 1.31 -17.92
CA SER A 201 4.22 0.35 -18.66
C SER A 201 3.89 0.88 -20.06
N THR A 202 3.80 -0.03 -21.03
CA THR A 202 3.48 0.31 -22.44
C THR A 202 2.27 -0.47 -22.91
N THR A 203 1.70 -0.04 -24.03
CA THR A 203 0.61 -0.78 -24.72
C THR A 203 1.12 -1.96 -25.54
N ASN A 204 2.43 -2.14 -25.68
CA ASN A 204 3.04 -3.24 -26.43
C ASN A 204 3.20 -4.49 -25.56
N SER A 205 2.41 -5.54 -25.84
CA SER A 205 2.44 -6.81 -25.10
C SER A 205 3.79 -7.54 -25.14
N SER A 206 4.62 -7.27 -26.16
CA SER A 206 5.94 -7.89 -26.31
C SER A 206 7.05 -7.09 -25.59
N ASN A 207 6.78 -5.85 -25.18
CA ASN A 207 7.71 -4.98 -24.47
C ASN A 207 6.92 -4.13 -23.44
N GLN A 208 6.40 -4.78 -22.42
CA GLN A 208 5.45 -4.19 -21.48
C GLN A 208 6.04 -3.12 -20.57
N TYR A 209 7.34 -3.17 -20.30
CA TYR A 209 8.03 -2.26 -19.38
C TYR A 209 9.26 -1.66 -20.03
N ILE A 210 9.40 -0.35 -19.96
CA ILE A 210 10.54 0.38 -20.53
C ILE A 210 11.08 1.42 -19.55
N HIS A 211 12.38 1.71 -19.66
CA HIS A 211 12.95 2.96 -19.17
C HIS A 211 12.87 4.01 -20.26
N MET A 212 12.51 5.24 -19.90
CA MET A 212 12.54 6.35 -20.86
C MET A 212 13.97 6.65 -21.30
N LYS A 213 14.16 6.80 -22.62
CA LYS A 213 15.45 7.13 -23.24
C LYS A 213 15.58 8.64 -23.47
N ASN A 214 16.82 9.10 -23.60
CA ASN A 214 17.18 10.49 -23.96
C ASN A 214 16.77 11.53 -22.89
N ILE A 215 16.71 11.15 -21.63
CA ILE A 215 16.48 12.07 -20.53
C ILE A 215 17.82 12.61 -20.04
N LYS A 216 18.03 13.92 -20.19
CA LYS A 216 19.19 14.61 -19.60
C LYS A 216 18.96 14.73 -18.09
N GLN A 217 20.05 14.72 -17.30
CA GLN A 217 19.96 14.89 -15.83
C GLN A 217 19.25 16.18 -15.40
N SER A 218 19.26 17.22 -16.24
CA SER A 218 18.58 18.49 -15.96
C SER A 218 17.08 18.51 -16.32
N ASN A 219 16.55 17.44 -16.90
CA ASN A 219 15.15 17.42 -17.31
C ASN A 219 14.27 16.87 -16.18
N ASN A 220 13.19 17.57 -15.88
CA ASN A 220 12.14 17.03 -15.02
C ASN A 220 11.48 15.82 -15.71
N LEU A 221 11.53 14.67 -15.05
CA LEU A 221 11.02 13.41 -15.62
C LEU A 221 9.50 13.47 -15.85
N ARG A 222 8.76 14.18 -15.01
CA ARG A 222 7.32 14.44 -15.18
C ARG A 222 7.03 15.16 -16.49
N ASP A 223 7.80 16.21 -16.81
CA ASP A 223 7.60 16.96 -18.06
C ASP A 223 7.93 16.13 -19.29
N VAL A 224 8.97 15.29 -19.20
CA VAL A 224 9.34 14.35 -20.27
C VAL A 224 8.23 13.30 -20.46
N TYR A 225 7.69 12.77 -19.40
CA TYR A 225 6.57 11.81 -19.44
C TYR A 225 5.33 12.43 -20.09
N LEU A 226 4.90 13.61 -19.64
CA LEU A 226 3.75 14.31 -20.20
C LEU A 226 3.91 14.64 -21.69
N ARG A 227 5.12 15.07 -22.11
CA ARG A 227 5.44 15.27 -23.52
C ARG A 227 5.37 13.97 -24.31
N SER A 228 5.88 12.87 -23.76
CA SER A 228 5.87 11.57 -24.43
C SER A 228 4.46 11.03 -24.66
N ILE A 229 3.53 11.31 -23.74
CA ILE A 229 2.11 11.01 -23.92
C ILE A 229 1.48 11.87 -25.02
N THR A 230 1.78 13.17 -25.05
CA THR A 230 1.12 14.13 -25.92
C THR A 230 1.72 14.17 -27.33
N LEU A 231 3.04 14.11 -27.45
CA LEU A 231 3.77 14.31 -28.69
C LEU A 231 4.44 13.03 -29.23
N GLY A 232 4.39 11.95 -28.44
CA GLY A 232 5.18 10.75 -28.72
C GLY A 232 6.69 10.98 -28.47
N GLY A 233 7.54 10.23 -29.17
CA GLY A 233 9.00 10.37 -29.08
C GLY A 233 9.69 9.21 -28.37
N GLN A 234 8.96 8.29 -27.79
CA GLN A 234 9.45 7.00 -27.33
C GLN A 234 9.24 5.95 -28.43
N LYS A 235 10.08 4.91 -28.43
CA LYS A 235 9.95 3.81 -29.39
C LYS A 235 8.64 3.03 -29.19
N GLU A 236 8.23 2.90 -27.95
CA GLU A 236 6.99 2.22 -27.56
C GLU A 236 5.94 3.24 -27.17
N GLU A 237 4.67 2.95 -27.51
CA GLU A 237 3.54 3.77 -27.13
C GLU A 237 3.20 3.53 -25.65
N ILE A 238 3.34 4.58 -24.82
CA ILE A 238 3.04 4.52 -23.40
C ILE A 238 1.54 4.64 -23.14
N TYR A 239 0.86 5.48 -23.96
CA TYR A 239 -0.55 5.78 -23.79
C TYR A 239 -1.23 5.88 -25.17
N LYS A 240 -2.37 5.21 -25.32
CA LYS A 240 -3.19 5.34 -26.52
C LYS A 240 -4.08 6.56 -26.42
N GLU A 241 -3.82 7.55 -27.24
CA GLU A 241 -4.56 8.83 -27.22
C GLU A 241 -6.06 8.64 -27.34
N THR A 242 -6.80 9.27 -26.45
CA THR A 242 -8.26 9.30 -26.46
C THR A 242 -8.76 10.65 -26.97
N SER A 243 -9.87 10.63 -27.70
CA SER A 243 -10.48 11.86 -28.24
C SER A 243 -11.61 12.32 -27.33
N SER A 244 -11.48 13.50 -26.72
CA SER A 244 -12.52 14.13 -25.90
C SER A 244 -13.84 14.27 -26.65
N LEU A 245 -13.77 14.55 -27.97
CA LEU A 245 -14.95 14.65 -28.82
C LEU A 245 -15.69 13.30 -28.98
N LYS A 246 -14.92 12.20 -29.14
CA LYS A 246 -15.51 10.84 -29.20
C LYS A 246 -16.13 10.45 -27.88
N ILE A 247 -15.48 10.76 -26.77
CA ILE A 247 -15.98 10.50 -25.41
C ILE A 247 -17.29 11.28 -25.19
N ALA A 248 -17.31 12.59 -25.47
CA ALA A 248 -18.50 13.41 -25.31
C ALA A 248 -19.70 12.94 -26.19
N ARG A 249 -19.41 12.46 -27.41
CA ARG A 249 -20.45 11.86 -28.28
C ARG A 249 -20.97 10.55 -27.70
N ALA A 250 -20.09 9.70 -27.13
CA ALA A 250 -20.48 8.46 -26.50
C ALA A 250 -21.41 8.68 -25.29
N PHE A 251 -21.09 9.63 -24.41
CA PHE A 251 -21.95 10.02 -23.30
C PHE A 251 -23.32 10.49 -23.73
N ARG A 252 -23.38 11.38 -24.75
CA ARG A 252 -24.67 11.86 -25.30
C ARG A 252 -25.50 10.73 -25.90
N ARG A 253 -24.86 9.76 -26.56
CA ARG A 253 -25.54 8.59 -27.15
C ARG A 253 -26.09 7.68 -26.07
N ALA A 254 -25.29 7.36 -25.06
CA ALA A 254 -25.71 6.51 -23.94
C ALA A 254 -26.88 7.12 -23.17
N GLY A 255 -26.85 8.43 -22.87
CA GLY A 255 -27.93 9.09 -22.17
C GLY A 255 -29.28 9.21 -22.97
N ARG A 256 -29.23 9.09 -24.33
CA ARG A 256 -30.46 9.02 -25.16
C ARG A 256 -31.06 7.61 -25.17
N CYS A 257 -30.24 6.56 -25.09
CA CYS A 257 -30.76 5.19 -25.05
C CYS A 257 -31.60 4.91 -23.79
N VAL A 258 -31.28 5.58 -22.66
CA VAL A 258 -32.05 5.44 -21.40
C VAL A 258 -33.45 6.08 -21.53
N LYS A 259 -33.57 7.23 -22.24
CA LYS A 259 -34.86 7.95 -22.41
C LYS A 259 -35.84 7.30 -23.40
N ASN A 260 -35.38 6.40 -24.25
CA ASN A 260 -36.25 5.74 -25.24
C ASN A 260 -36.79 4.39 -24.72
N ASN A 261 -36.47 3.99 -23.50
CA ASN A 261 -36.94 2.76 -22.84
C ASN A 261 -37.97 3.07 -21.70
N GLU A 262 -38.36 4.32 -21.53
CA GLU A 262 -39.51 4.75 -20.74
C GLU A 262 -40.69 5.09 -21.68
#